data_9f34115a6fc21aa4fd651e0fefddf9c6
#
_entry.id   9f34115a6fc21aa4fd651e0fefddf9c6
#
_cell.length_a   1.000
_cell.length_b   1.000
_cell.length_c   1.000
_cell.angle_alpha   90.00
_cell.angle_beta   90.00
_cell.angle_gamma   90.00
#
_symmetry.space_group_name_H-M   'P 1'
#
loop_
_entity.id
_entity.type
_entity.pdbx_description
1 polymer ?
#
loop_
_entity_poly.entity_id
_entity_poly.type
_entity_poly.pdbx_seq_one_letter_code
_entity_poly.pdbx_strand_id
1 'polypeptide(L)'
;MLWFSGIAITVITGIMDFVFFPRIERDTEGIKAFDMNSFGYKYEQAQKFLDLIDDEGREIYLKKQLPLDTVYPVLYTTFFELAFEKLQGKKKPLIALPLMLYVFDNLENICSVKMLRDRKTTPKLAKFASTMTLCKSLTMYTIFGLLGWFFYKYRKEK
;
A
#
# COMPACT_ATOMS: atom_id res chain seq x y z
N MET A 1 16.77 14.72 -3.71
CA MET A 1 15.37 14.30 -3.47
C MET A 1 15.18 12.79 -3.65
N LEU A 2 15.53 12.18 -4.79
CA LEU A 2 15.30 10.73 -5.03
C LEU A 2 15.89 9.81 -3.94
N TRP A 3 17.15 10.03 -3.52
CA TRP A 3 17.77 9.23 -2.45
C TRP A 3 17.07 9.40 -1.09
N PHE A 4 16.67 10.63 -0.78
CA PHE A 4 15.98 10.91 0.48
C PHE A 4 14.62 10.23 0.54
N SER A 5 13.82 10.31 -0.53
CA SER A 5 12.53 9.60 -0.59
C SER A 5 12.71 8.08 -0.56
N GLY A 6 13.72 7.53 -1.23
CA GLY A 6 14.03 6.10 -1.17
C GLY A 6 14.36 5.61 0.25
N ILE A 7 15.21 6.34 0.98
CA ILE A 7 15.57 6.03 2.37
C ILE A 7 14.32 6.11 3.26
N ALA A 8 13.53 7.19 3.14
CA ALA A 8 12.31 7.37 3.93
C ALA A 8 11.30 6.23 3.68
N ILE A 9 11.09 5.82 2.43
CA ILE A 9 10.25 4.67 2.06
C ILE A 9 10.76 3.41 2.76
N THR A 10 12.05 3.10 2.66
CA THR A 10 12.64 1.89 3.26
C THR A 10 12.47 1.87 4.78
N VAL A 11 12.69 3.00 5.45
CA VAL A 11 12.52 3.12 6.91
C VAL A 11 11.06 2.92 7.30
N ILE A 12 10.13 3.57 6.60
CA ILE A 12 8.69 3.45 6.90
C ILE A 12 8.22 2.01 6.66
N THR A 13 8.58 1.39 5.52
CA THR A 13 8.27 -0.02 5.25
C THR A 13 8.81 -0.92 6.36
N GLY A 14 10.06 -0.71 6.77
CA GLY A 14 10.64 -1.49 7.86
C GLY A 14 9.88 -1.34 9.19
N ILE A 15 9.42 -0.14 9.54
CA ILE A 15 8.60 0.07 10.75
C ILE A 15 7.25 -0.65 10.61
N MET A 16 6.61 -0.55 9.46
CA MET A 16 5.32 -1.21 9.22
C MET A 16 5.47 -2.74 9.29
N ASP A 17 6.43 -3.31 8.57
CA ASP A 17 6.60 -4.76 8.42
C ASP A 17 7.15 -5.44 9.69
N PHE A 18 8.06 -4.80 10.39
CA PHE A 18 8.74 -5.43 11.53
C PHE A 18 8.22 -5.00 12.91
N VAL A 19 7.48 -3.88 13.00
CA VAL A 19 6.99 -3.38 14.29
C VAL A 19 5.46 -3.44 14.37
N PHE A 20 4.74 -2.97 13.34
CA PHE A 20 3.28 -2.84 13.43
C PHE A 20 2.56 -4.12 13.01
N PHE A 21 2.83 -4.68 11.84
CA PHE A 21 2.12 -5.88 11.36
C PHE A 21 2.26 -7.08 12.28
N PRO A 22 3.44 -7.42 12.85
CA PRO A 22 3.53 -8.54 13.78
C PRO A 22 2.66 -8.38 15.03
N ARG A 23 2.40 -7.15 15.48
CA ARG A 23 1.51 -6.87 16.60
C ARG A 23 0.04 -6.86 16.21
N ILE A 24 -0.28 -6.34 15.03
CA ILE A 24 -1.63 -6.32 14.47
C ILE A 24 -2.13 -7.74 14.19
N GLU A 25 -1.24 -8.62 13.73
CA GLU A 25 -1.56 -9.97 13.28
C GLU A 25 -1.35 -11.04 14.37
N ARG A 26 -0.95 -10.66 15.59
CA ARG A 26 -0.58 -11.58 16.66
C ARG A 26 -1.66 -12.63 16.96
N ASP A 27 -2.91 -12.20 17.08
CA ASP A 27 -4.03 -13.04 17.50
C ASP A 27 -5.01 -13.37 16.35
N THR A 28 -4.62 -13.11 15.09
CA THR A 28 -5.49 -13.26 13.91
C THR A 28 -5.43 -14.65 13.25
N GLU A 29 -4.87 -15.65 13.91
CA GLU A 29 -4.72 -17.03 13.39
C GLU A 29 -4.06 -17.08 12.00
N GLY A 30 -3.10 -16.18 11.74
CA GLY A 30 -2.38 -16.09 10.47
C GLY A 30 -3.16 -15.36 9.35
N ILE A 31 -4.31 -14.76 9.66
CA ILE A 31 -5.01 -13.90 8.72
C ILE A 31 -4.29 -12.55 8.70
N LYS A 32 -3.83 -12.16 7.52
CA LYS A 32 -3.09 -10.92 7.32
C LYS A 32 -3.98 -9.68 7.40
N ALA A 33 -3.37 -8.56 7.79
CA ALA A 33 -3.97 -7.24 7.70
C ALA A 33 -4.46 -6.93 6.26
N PHE A 34 -5.41 -6.02 6.10
CA PHE A 34 -6.09 -5.79 4.81
C PHE A 34 -5.10 -5.44 3.70
N ASP A 35 -4.22 -4.50 3.94
CA ASP A 35 -3.19 -3.99 3.03
C ASP A 35 -2.06 -5.00 2.70
N MET A 36 -1.90 -6.05 3.50
CA MET A 36 -0.94 -7.14 3.27
C MET A 36 -1.46 -8.21 2.29
N ASN A 37 -2.70 -8.11 1.84
CA ASN A 37 -3.33 -9.07 0.92
C ASN A 37 -3.22 -8.61 -0.54
N SER A 38 -2.02 -8.62 -1.14
CA SER A 38 -1.75 -8.10 -2.49
C SER A 38 -2.67 -8.63 -3.60
N PHE A 39 -3.29 -9.80 -3.42
CA PHE A 39 -4.24 -10.39 -4.37
C PHE A 39 -5.71 -10.19 -3.95
N GLY A 40 -5.96 -9.30 -2.99
CA GLY A 40 -7.28 -9.08 -2.43
C GLY A 40 -7.69 -10.15 -1.41
N TYR A 41 -8.88 -9.99 -0.86
CA TYR A 41 -9.45 -10.87 0.17
C TYR A 41 -10.96 -11.00 0.01
N LYS A 42 -11.53 -12.09 0.58
CA LYS A 42 -12.98 -12.33 0.58
C LYS A 42 -13.63 -11.67 1.80
N TYR A 43 -14.96 -11.51 1.73
CA TYR A 43 -15.74 -10.97 2.84
C TYR A 43 -15.56 -11.77 4.14
N GLU A 44 -15.59 -13.11 4.04
CA GLU A 44 -15.46 -14.00 5.20
C GLU A 44 -14.08 -13.84 5.87
N GLN A 45 -13.04 -13.67 5.07
CA GLN A 45 -11.68 -13.43 5.57
C GLN A 45 -11.58 -12.07 6.26
N ALA A 46 -12.16 -11.02 5.66
CA ALA A 46 -12.17 -9.69 6.25
C ALA A 46 -12.96 -9.66 7.57
N GLN A 47 -14.13 -10.30 7.63
CA GLN A 47 -14.92 -10.37 8.86
C GLN A 47 -14.20 -11.17 9.93
N LYS A 48 -13.62 -12.33 9.59
CA LYS A 48 -12.84 -13.13 10.52
C LYS A 48 -11.65 -12.37 11.10
N PHE A 49 -10.94 -11.59 10.28
CA PHE A 49 -9.86 -10.71 10.76
C PHE A 49 -10.38 -9.71 11.80
N LEU A 50 -11.52 -9.07 11.54
CA LEU A 50 -12.13 -8.09 12.44
C LEU A 50 -12.62 -8.71 13.76
N ASP A 51 -13.05 -9.98 13.71
CA ASP A 51 -13.51 -10.74 14.89
C ASP A 51 -12.33 -11.18 15.78
N LEU A 52 -11.17 -11.46 15.18
CA LEU A 52 -10.00 -12.00 15.87
C LEU A 52 -9.03 -10.92 16.36
N ILE A 53 -8.92 -9.78 15.66
CA ILE A 53 -8.00 -8.71 16.03
C ILE A 53 -8.31 -8.21 17.44
N ASP A 54 -7.32 -8.25 18.34
CA ASP A 54 -7.47 -7.75 19.70
C ASP A 54 -7.51 -6.22 19.76
N ASP A 55 -7.82 -5.68 20.94
CA ASP A 55 -7.94 -4.23 21.11
C ASP A 55 -6.62 -3.49 20.91
N GLU A 56 -5.49 -4.11 21.31
CA GLU A 56 -4.16 -3.54 21.13
C GLU A 56 -3.79 -3.47 19.64
N GLY A 57 -3.93 -4.58 18.90
CA GLY A 57 -3.66 -4.66 17.48
C GLY A 57 -4.53 -3.69 16.68
N ARG A 58 -5.81 -3.59 17.02
CA ARG A 58 -6.75 -2.66 16.40
C ARG A 58 -6.36 -1.19 16.68
N GLU A 59 -5.93 -0.88 17.89
CA GLU A 59 -5.48 0.47 18.23
C GLU A 59 -4.19 0.84 17.50
N ILE A 60 -3.25 -0.09 17.40
CA ILE A 60 -2.02 0.09 16.62
C ILE A 60 -2.37 0.32 15.15
N TYR A 61 -3.28 -0.49 14.58
CA TYR A 61 -3.69 -0.34 13.19
C TYR A 61 -4.33 1.04 12.94
N LEU A 62 -5.30 1.44 13.75
CA LEU A 62 -6.03 2.71 13.57
C LEU A 62 -5.19 3.95 13.87
N LYS A 63 -4.32 3.90 14.91
CA LYS A 63 -3.65 5.12 15.43
C LYS A 63 -2.19 5.25 14.99
N LYS A 64 -1.56 4.17 14.49
CA LYS A 64 -0.15 4.19 14.09
C LYS A 64 0.03 3.79 12.62
N GLN A 65 -0.46 2.59 12.26
CA GLN A 65 -0.30 2.05 10.91
C GLN A 65 -1.01 2.91 9.86
N LEU A 66 -2.31 3.09 9.94
CA LEU A 66 -3.10 3.83 8.96
C LEU A 66 -2.73 5.31 8.81
N PRO A 67 -2.43 6.07 9.89
CA PRO A 67 -1.89 7.42 9.74
C PRO A 67 -0.55 7.45 9.00
N LEU A 68 0.35 6.51 9.30
CA LEU A 68 1.62 6.40 8.60
C LEU A 68 1.42 6.03 7.13
N ASP A 69 0.50 5.10 6.87
CA ASP A 69 0.11 4.64 5.55
C ASP A 69 -0.70 5.69 4.74
N THR A 70 -1.13 6.76 5.36
CA THR A 70 -1.68 7.93 4.65
C THR A 70 -0.56 8.84 4.09
N VAL A 71 0.58 8.92 4.78
CA VAL A 71 1.76 9.71 4.36
C VAL A 71 2.61 8.93 3.35
N TYR A 72 2.71 7.62 3.54
CA TYR A 72 3.54 6.73 2.73
C TYR A 72 3.27 6.83 1.22
N PRO A 73 2.00 6.87 0.73
CA PRO A 73 1.69 7.05 -0.69
C PRO A 73 2.24 8.33 -1.32
N VAL A 74 2.34 9.41 -0.58
CA VAL A 74 2.95 10.67 -1.07
C VAL A 74 4.43 10.45 -1.37
N LEU A 75 5.14 9.73 -0.48
CA LEU A 75 6.58 9.49 -0.63
C LEU A 75 6.89 8.60 -1.82
N TYR A 76 6.21 7.45 -1.95
CA TYR A 76 6.49 6.56 -3.08
C TYR A 76 6.00 7.11 -4.41
N THR A 77 4.87 7.85 -4.45
CA THR A 77 4.42 8.55 -5.66
C THR A 77 5.48 9.53 -6.13
N THR A 78 5.97 10.39 -5.24
CA THR A 78 7.06 11.32 -5.54
C THR A 78 8.34 10.59 -5.99
N PHE A 79 8.68 9.48 -5.34
CA PHE A 79 9.84 8.68 -5.74
C PHE A 79 9.70 8.12 -7.15
N PHE A 80 8.55 7.55 -7.49
CA PHE A 80 8.31 6.98 -8.82
C PHE A 80 8.28 8.05 -9.91
N GLU A 81 7.67 9.21 -9.64
CA GLU A 81 7.69 10.35 -10.58
C GLU A 81 9.12 10.80 -10.88
N LEU A 82 9.94 11.01 -9.84
CA LEU A 82 11.34 11.39 -10.00
C LEU A 82 12.16 10.30 -10.71
N ALA A 83 11.88 9.02 -10.45
CA ALA A 83 12.55 7.91 -11.11
C ALA A 83 12.20 7.86 -12.62
N PHE A 84 10.92 8.01 -12.96
CA PHE A 84 10.49 8.08 -14.37
C PHE A 84 11.06 9.31 -15.08
N GLU A 85 11.06 10.49 -14.45
CA GLU A 85 11.68 11.70 -15.01
C GLU A 85 13.16 11.49 -15.31
N LYS A 86 13.89 10.86 -14.39
CA LYS A 86 15.33 10.57 -14.56
C LYS A 86 15.62 9.60 -15.69
N LEU A 87 14.75 8.60 -15.90
CA LEU A 87 14.95 7.54 -16.90
C LEU A 87 14.43 7.93 -18.29
N GLN A 88 13.39 8.73 -18.38
CA GLN A 88 12.73 9.10 -19.64
C GLN A 88 13.01 10.55 -20.08
N GLY A 89 13.52 11.39 -19.17
CA GLY A 89 13.61 12.84 -19.37
C GLY A 89 12.26 13.54 -19.17
N LYS A 90 12.33 14.87 -19.01
CA LYS A 90 11.17 15.72 -18.63
C LYS A 90 9.98 15.72 -19.61
N LYS A 91 10.14 15.18 -20.82
CA LYS A 91 9.16 15.36 -21.90
C LYS A 91 7.98 14.37 -21.86
N LYS A 92 8.02 13.30 -21.03
CA LYS A 92 6.95 12.28 -20.95
C LYS A 92 6.84 11.68 -19.55
N PRO A 93 6.40 12.42 -18.55
CA PRO A 93 6.20 11.84 -17.24
C PRO A 93 5.03 10.85 -17.29
N LEU A 94 5.27 9.61 -16.87
CA LEU A 94 4.21 8.62 -16.62
C LEU A 94 3.53 8.92 -15.26
N ILE A 95 3.11 10.17 -15.05
CA ILE A 95 2.53 10.65 -13.79
C ILE A 95 1.23 9.91 -13.43
N ALA A 96 0.49 9.46 -14.45
CA ALA A 96 -0.81 8.84 -14.23
C ALA A 96 -0.75 7.57 -13.36
N LEU A 97 0.26 6.71 -13.53
CA LEU A 97 0.38 5.47 -12.78
C LEU A 97 0.68 5.69 -11.29
N PRO A 98 1.69 6.49 -10.89
CA PRO A 98 1.90 6.83 -9.48
C PRO A 98 0.69 7.52 -8.85
N LEU A 99 -0.02 8.38 -9.59
CA LEU A 99 -1.23 9.03 -9.09
C LEU A 99 -2.38 8.04 -8.88
N MET A 100 -2.58 7.09 -9.80
CA MET A 100 -3.57 6.01 -9.62
C MET A 100 -3.25 5.16 -8.39
N LEU A 101 -1.98 4.82 -8.20
CA LEU A 101 -1.51 4.09 -7.02
C LEU A 101 -1.85 4.84 -5.73
N TYR A 102 -1.57 6.13 -5.67
CA TYR A 102 -1.95 7.01 -4.56
C TYR A 102 -3.46 6.98 -4.26
N VAL A 103 -4.29 7.07 -5.30
CA VAL A 103 -5.76 7.06 -5.14
C VAL A 103 -6.25 5.71 -4.61
N PHE A 104 -5.78 4.59 -5.17
CA PHE A 104 -6.21 3.26 -4.74
C PHE A 104 -5.83 2.97 -3.29
N ASP A 105 -4.62 3.37 -2.89
CA ASP A 105 -4.14 3.20 -1.53
C ASP A 105 -4.97 3.98 -0.51
N ASN A 106 -5.24 5.26 -0.79
CA ASN A 106 -6.08 6.07 0.10
C ASN A 106 -7.53 5.57 0.18
N LEU A 107 -8.10 5.07 -0.93
CA LEU A 107 -9.45 4.48 -0.91
C LEU A 107 -9.50 3.19 -0.09
N GLU A 108 -8.47 2.34 -0.18
CA GLU A 108 -8.30 1.16 0.68
C GLU A 108 -8.24 1.55 2.15
N ASN A 109 -7.39 2.54 2.50
CA ASN A 109 -7.23 3.03 3.87
C ASN A 109 -8.52 3.58 4.47
N ILE A 110 -9.30 4.33 3.70
CA ILE A 110 -10.62 4.82 4.14
C ILE A 110 -11.54 3.64 4.47
N CYS A 111 -11.58 2.61 3.63
CA CYS A 111 -12.38 1.41 3.89
C CYS A 111 -11.89 0.67 5.14
N SER A 112 -10.58 0.52 5.31
CA SER A 112 -9.95 -0.16 6.45
C SER A 112 -10.27 0.56 7.76
N VAL A 113 -10.16 1.90 7.78
CA VAL A 113 -10.58 2.72 8.94
C VAL A 113 -12.03 2.43 9.32
N LYS A 114 -12.93 2.42 8.32
CA LYS A 114 -14.36 2.16 8.58
C LYS A 114 -14.58 0.76 9.15
N MET A 115 -14.02 -0.27 8.53
CA MET A 115 -14.15 -1.66 8.97
C MET A 115 -13.60 -1.86 10.39
N LEU A 116 -12.43 -1.31 10.69
CA LEU A 116 -11.80 -1.42 12.01
C LEU A 116 -12.56 -0.67 13.10
N ARG A 117 -13.11 0.51 12.80
CA ARG A 117 -13.93 1.27 13.76
C ARG A 117 -15.23 0.57 14.10
N ASP A 118 -15.91 0.07 13.07
CA ASP A 118 -17.22 -0.59 13.23
C ASP A 118 -17.08 -2.04 13.74
N ARG A 119 -15.88 -2.63 13.75
CA ARG A 119 -15.59 -4.06 14.03
C ARG A 119 -16.40 -5.02 13.16
N LYS A 120 -16.87 -4.57 12.03
CA LYS A 120 -17.66 -5.35 11.09
C LYS A 120 -17.52 -4.79 9.68
N THR A 121 -17.80 -5.66 8.72
CA THR A 121 -17.84 -5.24 7.33
C THR A 121 -19.13 -5.73 6.67
N THR A 122 -19.37 -5.31 5.45
CA THR A 122 -20.43 -5.82 4.59
C THR A 122 -19.81 -6.43 3.33
N PRO A 123 -20.50 -7.38 2.64
CA PRO A 123 -19.97 -7.94 1.39
C PRO A 123 -19.61 -6.87 0.35
N LYS A 124 -20.38 -5.79 0.27
CA LYS A 124 -20.11 -4.67 -0.65
C LYS A 124 -18.86 -3.89 -0.26
N LEU A 125 -18.70 -3.55 1.02
CA LEU A 125 -17.54 -2.80 1.52
C LEU A 125 -16.25 -3.62 1.42
N ALA A 126 -16.31 -4.89 1.84
CA ALA A 126 -15.16 -5.80 1.74
C ALA A 126 -14.73 -6.01 0.28
N LYS A 127 -15.69 -6.21 -0.65
CA LYS A 127 -15.40 -6.33 -2.07
C LYS A 127 -14.77 -5.07 -2.64
N PHE A 128 -15.29 -3.89 -2.30
CA PHE A 128 -14.74 -2.62 -2.78
C PHE A 128 -13.31 -2.42 -2.26
N ALA A 129 -13.09 -2.57 -0.94
CA ALA A 129 -11.76 -2.46 -0.34
C ALA A 129 -10.76 -3.44 -0.97
N SER A 130 -11.12 -4.72 -1.05
CA SER A 130 -10.32 -5.77 -1.70
C SER A 130 -9.99 -5.45 -3.17
N THR A 131 -10.95 -4.83 -3.90
CA THR A 131 -10.69 -4.37 -5.28
C THR A 131 -9.65 -3.25 -5.31
N MET A 132 -9.70 -2.31 -4.37
CA MET A 132 -8.71 -1.23 -4.26
C MET A 132 -7.31 -1.80 -3.94
N THR A 133 -7.21 -2.77 -3.03
CA THR A 133 -5.98 -3.50 -2.73
C THR A 133 -5.40 -4.16 -4.00
N LEU A 134 -6.25 -4.85 -4.76
CA LEU A 134 -5.82 -5.50 -6.00
C LEU A 134 -5.35 -4.48 -7.05
N CYS A 135 -6.12 -3.40 -7.26
CA CYS A 135 -5.75 -2.32 -8.20
C CYS A 135 -4.43 -1.66 -7.79
N LYS A 136 -4.23 -1.38 -6.49
CA LYS A 136 -2.98 -0.89 -5.92
C LYS A 136 -1.81 -1.81 -6.27
N SER A 137 -1.95 -3.09 -5.99
CA SER A 137 -0.90 -4.09 -6.24
C SER A 137 -0.55 -4.23 -7.72
N LEU A 138 -1.57 -4.32 -8.59
CA LEU A 138 -1.36 -4.40 -10.03
C LEU A 138 -0.66 -3.14 -10.58
N THR A 139 -1.06 -1.95 -10.10
CA THR A 139 -0.44 -0.68 -10.49
C THR A 139 1.03 -0.64 -10.03
N MET A 140 1.31 -1.08 -8.80
CA MET A 140 2.66 -1.16 -8.25
C MET A 140 3.55 -2.09 -9.09
N TYR A 141 3.09 -3.30 -9.42
CA TYR A 141 3.82 -4.24 -10.28
C TYR A 141 4.06 -3.68 -11.68
N THR A 142 3.08 -2.96 -12.23
CA THR A 142 3.23 -2.28 -13.54
C THR A 142 4.31 -1.21 -13.47
N ILE A 143 4.34 -0.39 -12.42
CA ILE A 143 5.37 0.63 -12.20
C ILE A 143 6.76 0.00 -12.13
N PHE A 144 6.94 -1.07 -11.34
CA PHE A 144 8.22 -1.76 -11.25
C PHE A 144 8.66 -2.38 -12.58
N GLY A 145 7.74 -2.99 -13.31
CA GLY A 145 8.03 -3.54 -14.65
C GLY A 145 8.50 -2.47 -15.64
N LEU A 146 7.82 -1.31 -15.64
CA LEU A 146 8.20 -0.18 -16.48
C LEU A 146 9.54 0.44 -16.08
N LEU A 147 9.79 0.63 -14.78
CA LEU A 147 11.06 1.13 -14.28
C LEU A 147 12.22 0.20 -14.66
N GLY A 148 12.03 -1.12 -14.52
CA GLY A 148 13.02 -2.11 -14.97
C GLY A 148 13.30 -2.03 -16.45
N TRP A 149 12.25 -1.91 -17.29
CA TRP A 149 12.36 -1.76 -18.73
C TRP A 149 13.12 -0.49 -19.13
N PHE A 150 12.74 0.68 -18.55
CA PHE A 150 13.40 1.95 -18.84
C PHE A 150 14.85 1.98 -18.33
N PHE A 151 15.14 1.37 -17.21
CA PHE A 151 16.51 1.24 -16.72
C PHE A 151 17.38 0.39 -17.66
N TYR A 152 16.85 -0.73 -18.16
CA TYR A 152 17.54 -1.55 -19.14
C TYR A 152 17.84 -0.77 -20.42
N LYS A 153 16.84 -0.04 -20.96
CA LYS A 153 17.01 0.80 -22.14
C LYS A 153 18.04 1.89 -21.92
N TYR A 154 17.98 2.61 -20.80
CA TYR A 154 18.91 3.67 -20.42
C TYR A 154 20.37 3.17 -20.36
N ARG A 155 20.58 1.93 -19.90
CA ARG A 155 21.95 1.33 -19.87
C ARG A 155 22.47 0.97 -21.25
N LYS A 156 21.60 0.65 -22.20
CA LYS A 156 22.02 0.32 -23.58
C LYS A 156 22.37 1.55 -24.44
N GLU A 157 21.82 2.70 -24.09
CA GLU A 157 22.03 3.96 -24.83
C GLU A 157 23.23 4.76 -24.31
N LYS A 158 23.91 4.27 -23.26
CA LYS A 158 25.20 4.79 -22.73
C LYS A 158 26.35 3.87 -23.09
#